data_08b9993eb7f5d983fae5feafe2a7874e
#
_entry.id   08b9993eb7f5d983fae5feafe2a7874e
#
_cell.length_a   1.000
_cell.length_b   1.000
_cell.length_c   1.000
_cell.angle_alpha   90.00
_cell.angle_beta   90.00
_cell.angle_gamma   90.00
#
_symmetry.space_group_name_H-M   'P 1'
#
loop_
_entity.id
_entity.type
_entity.pdbx_description
1 polymer ?
#
loop_
_entity_poly.entity_id
_entity_poly.type
_entity_poly.pdbx_seq_one_letter_code
_entity_poly.pdbx_strand_id
1 'polypeptide(L)'
;EAQNAYQLFKEFHPKHAQADYVTFRLAMSYYSQLPTTIDRDLTVAEKAIRYFDEVLGTYPTSQHIGETKEKRTSALKMLAQKELYIAQFYSKRGMYDSALKRYEGILKKYPSLGLDAEALFGAASSAIRSGERDRGQQHLKNLYTLFPNTDEARRAKHELE
;
A
#
# COMPACT_ATOMS: atom_id res chain seq x y z
N GLU A 1 18.89 18.46 7.16
CA GLU A 1 18.70 19.77 7.83
C GLU A 1 17.22 20.19 7.87
N ALA A 2 16.50 20.26 6.74
CA ALA A 2 15.10 20.72 6.71
C ALA A 2 14.16 19.88 7.58
N GLN A 3 14.30 18.53 7.62
CA GLN A 3 13.48 17.67 8.47
C GLN A 3 13.59 18.02 9.95
N ASN A 4 14.81 18.22 10.45
CA ASN A 4 15.03 18.57 11.84
C ASN A 4 14.42 19.93 12.18
N ALA A 5 14.53 20.91 11.27
CA ALA A 5 13.94 22.23 11.46
C ALA A 5 12.40 22.15 11.54
N TYR A 6 11.75 21.41 10.64
CA TYR A 6 10.29 21.22 10.68
C TYR A 6 9.84 20.45 11.93
N GLN A 7 10.60 19.45 12.35
CA GLN A 7 10.29 18.68 13.55
C GLN A 7 10.39 19.53 14.81
N LEU A 8 11.47 20.27 14.97
CA LEU A 8 11.63 21.22 16.09
C LEU A 8 10.55 22.29 16.10
N PHE A 9 10.20 22.83 14.93
CA PHE A 9 9.11 23.82 14.86
C PHE A 9 7.79 23.24 15.37
N LYS A 10 7.44 22.01 14.98
CA LYS A 10 6.25 21.32 15.47
C LYS A 10 6.25 21.13 16.99
N GLU A 11 7.40 20.76 17.55
CA GLU A 11 7.55 20.52 18.99
C GLU A 11 7.40 21.80 19.79
N PHE A 12 7.99 22.91 19.33
CA PHE A 12 7.96 24.18 20.05
C PHE A 12 6.72 25.06 19.74
N HIS A 13 6.11 24.86 18.57
CA HIS A 13 4.99 25.71 18.10
C HIS A 13 3.79 24.88 17.57
N PRO A 14 3.23 23.93 18.36
CA PRO A 14 2.21 22.98 17.86
C PRO A 14 0.88 23.64 17.47
N LYS A 15 0.61 24.86 18.00
CA LYS A 15 -0.62 25.63 17.71
C LYS A 15 -0.39 26.81 16.77
N HIS A 16 0.76 26.89 16.11
CA HIS A 16 1.06 27.97 15.18
C HIS A 16 0.13 27.94 13.95
N ALA A 17 -0.22 29.09 13.42
CA ALA A 17 -1.10 29.21 12.25
C ALA A 17 -0.62 28.45 11.00
N GLN A 18 0.68 28.18 10.90
CA GLN A 18 1.30 27.41 9.80
C GLN A 18 1.64 25.97 10.19
N ALA A 19 1.07 25.42 11.25
CA ALA A 19 1.36 24.06 11.70
C ALA A 19 0.97 23.00 10.64
N ASP A 20 -0.08 23.24 9.87
CA ASP A 20 -0.50 22.43 8.74
C ASP A 20 0.57 22.40 7.62
N TYR A 21 1.06 23.57 7.23
CA TYR A 21 2.14 23.72 6.24
C TYR A 21 3.42 23.01 6.70
N VAL A 22 3.84 23.24 7.95
CA VAL A 22 5.06 22.61 8.50
C VAL A 22 4.92 21.09 8.53
N THR A 23 3.76 20.56 8.94
CA THR A 23 3.51 19.11 8.95
C THR A 23 3.51 18.54 7.52
N PHE A 24 2.90 19.22 6.57
CA PHE A 24 2.94 18.87 5.15
C PHE A 24 4.38 18.88 4.60
N ARG A 25 5.17 19.90 4.89
CA ARG A 25 6.57 20.00 4.45
C ARG A 25 7.45 18.90 5.06
N LEU A 26 7.17 18.52 6.31
CA LEU A 26 7.85 17.39 6.95
C LEU A 26 7.51 16.07 6.25
N ALA A 27 6.24 15.83 5.93
CA ALA A 27 5.83 14.68 5.14
C ALA A 27 6.52 14.64 3.77
N MET A 28 6.52 15.78 3.07
CA MET A 28 7.17 15.90 1.75
C MET A 28 8.68 15.70 1.81
N SER A 29 9.33 16.09 2.90
CA SER A 29 10.78 15.88 3.07
C SER A 29 11.15 14.40 3.22
N TYR A 30 10.27 13.57 3.80
CA TYR A 30 10.42 12.11 3.76
C TYR A 30 10.05 11.54 2.40
N TYR A 31 8.96 12.01 1.80
CA TYR A 31 8.48 11.56 0.50
C TYR A 31 9.55 11.76 -0.60
N SER A 32 10.24 12.90 -0.60
CA SER A 32 11.30 13.20 -1.58
C SER A 32 12.54 12.29 -1.48
N GLN A 33 12.68 11.53 -0.40
CA GLN A 33 13.74 10.54 -0.22
C GLN A 33 13.34 9.14 -0.68
N LEU A 34 12.10 8.95 -1.17
CA LEU A 34 11.69 7.66 -1.69
C LEU A 34 12.59 7.24 -2.85
N PRO A 35 13.06 5.99 -2.84
CA PRO A 35 13.82 5.46 -3.96
C PRO A 35 12.94 5.33 -5.20
N THR A 36 13.56 5.28 -6.36
CA THR A 36 12.86 5.09 -7.64
C THR A 36 12.37 3.65 -7.84
N THR A 37 12.90 2.70 -7.08
CA THR A 37 12.61 1.27 -7.20
C THR A 37 12.18 0.68 -5.85
N ILE A 38 11.30 -0.33 -5.89
CA ILE A 38 10.69 -0.95 -4.70
C ILE A 38 11.59 -1.97 -3.99
N ASP A 39 12.70 -2.37 -4.56
CA ASP A 39 13.67 -3.31 -3.99
C ASP A 39 14.49 -2.71 -2.85
N ARG A 40 14.52 -1.38 -2.76
CA ARG A 40 15.24 -0.65 -1.71
C ARG A 40 14.43 -0.54 -0.41
N ASP A 41 15.07 0.00 0.62
CA ASP A 41 14.39 0.30 1.89
C ASP A 41 13.33 1.39 1.69
N LEU A 42 12.10 1.08 2.11
CA LEU A 42 10.93 1.98 2.03
C LEU A 42 10.51 2.52 3.42
N THR A 43 11.37 2.46 4.43
CA THR A 43 11.05 3.01 5.78
C THR A 43 10.68 4.49 5.72
N VAL A 44 11.25 5.25 4.80
CA VAL A 44 10.90 6.66 4.59
C VAL A 44 9.47 6.84 4.07
N ALA A 45 8.91 5.85 3.35
CA ALA A 45 7.51 5.87 2.91
C ALA A 45 6.56 5.83 4.10
N GLU A 46 6.82 4.94 5.07
CA GLU A 46 6.00 4.85 6.29
C GLU A 46 6.02 6.15 7.09
N LYS A 47 7.20 6.78 7.18
CA LYS A 47 7.33 8.09 7.84
C LYS A 47 6.56 9.19 7.10
N ALA A 48 6.67 9.24 5.77
CA ALA A 48 5.92 10.19 4.95
C ALA A 48 4.41 10.01 5.13
N ILE A 49 3.92 8.77 5.04
CA ILE A 49 2.51 8.43 5.21
C ILE A 49 2.00 8.87 6.58
N ARG A 50 2.74 8.61 7.65
CA ARG A 50 2.35 9.03 9.00
C ARG A 50 2.12 10.54 9.11
N TYR A 51 3.00 11.35 8.53
CA TYR A 51 2.83 12.80 8.55
C TYR A 51 1.74 13.28 7.57
N PHE A 52 1.56 12.62 6.44
CA PHE A 52 0.40 12.87 5.57
C PHE A 52 -0.91 12.55 6.28
N ASP A 53 -1.00 11.45 7.03
CA ASP A 53 -2.16 11.11 7.85
C ASP A 53 -2.43 12.16 8.92
N GLU A 54 -1.38 12.71 9.53
CA GLU A 54 -1.52 13.81 10.47
C GLU A 54 -2.09 15.07 9.80
N VAL A 55 -1.64 15.43 8.59
CA VAL A 55 -2.23 16.57 7.86
C VAL A 55 -3.71 16.32 7.59
N LEU A 56 -4.09 15.14 7.11
CA LEU A 56 -5.47 14.79 6.78
C LEU A 56 -6.38 14.76 8.00
N GLY A 57 -5.89 14.26 9.14
CA GLY A 57 -6.67 14.10 10.36
C GLY A 57 -6.75 15.36 11.20
N THR A 58 -5.64 16.11 11.30
CA THR A 58 -5.53 17.27 12.20
C THR A 58 -5.89 18.58 11.52
N TYR A 59 -5.64 18.69 10.21
CA TYR A 59 -5.82 19.95 9.46
C TYR A 59 -6.73 19.75 8.22
N PRO A 60 -8.00 19.33 8.40
CA PRO A 60 -8.87 18.96 7.28
C PRO A 60 -9.23 20.12 6.34
N THR A 61 -9.02 21.37 6.78
CA THR A 61 -9.25 22.59 5.99
C THR A 61 -7.99 23.16 5.36
N SER A 62 -6.83 22.49 5.52
CA SER A 62 -5.57 22.95 4.94
C SER A 62 -5.64 22.98 3.41
N GLN A 63 -5.04 24.01 2.80
CA GLN A 63 -4.90 24.11 1.34
C GLN A 63 -4.05 22.96 0.74
N HIS A 64 -3.30 22.22 1.58
CA HIS A 64 -2.44 21.12 1.16
C HIS A 64 -3.13 19.75 1.11
N ILE A 65 -4.43 19.66 1.43
CA ILE A 65 -5.18 18.38 1.49
C ILE A 65 -5.15 17.62 0.17
N GLY A 66 -5.31 18.30 -0.97
CA GLY A 66 -5.31 17.66 -2.29
C GLY A 66 -3.97 16.97 -2.60
N GLU A 67 -2.88 17.72 -2.47
CA GLU A 67 -1.53 17.19 -2.70
C GLU A 67 -1.16 16.11 -1.68
N THR A 68 -1.55 16.30 -0.41
CA THR A 68 -1.34 15.30 0.65
C THR A 68 -1.97 13.95 0.29
N LYS A 69 -3.23 13.94 -0.16
CA LYS A 69 -3.92 12.71 -0.59
C LYS A 69 -3.20 12.02 -1.74
N GLU A 70 -2.78 12.79 -2.74
CA GLU A 70 -2.06 12.28 -3.92
C GLU A 70 -0.74 11.62 -3.52
N LYS A 71 0.11 12.34 -2.79
CA LYS A 71 1.44 11.86 -2.38
C LYS A 71 1.36 10.68 -1.42
N ARG A 72 0.40 10.73 -0.48
CA ARG A 72 0.10 9.60 0.42
C ARG A 72 -0.28 8.35 -0.36
N THR A 73 -1.19 8.47 -1.32
CA THR A 73 -1.62 7.34 -2.16
C THR A 73 -0.45 6.77 -2.95
N SER A 74 0.41 7.62 -3.50
CA SER A 74 1.62 7.19 -4.21
C SER A 74 2.58 6.42 -3.30
N ALA A 75 2.83 6.90 -2.08
CA ALA A 75 3.67 6.21 -1.10
C ALA A 75 3.08 4.84 -0.67
N LEU A 76 1.77 4.78 -0.41
CA LEU A 76 1.06 3.52 -0.11
C LEU A 76 1.17 2.53 -1.26
N LYS A 77 1.04 3.01 -2.50
CA LYS A 77 1.17 2.16 -3.69
C LYS A 77 2.56 1.55 -3.81
N MET A 78 3.62 2.28 -3.49
CA MET A 78 4.98 1.73 -3.46
C MET A 78 5.13 0.61 -2.43
N LEU A 79 4.58 0.77 -1.22
CA LEU A 79 4.59 -0.27 -0.19
C LEU A 79 3.81 -1.50 -0.65
N ALA A 80 2.62 -1.31 -1.22
CA ALA A 80 1.80 -2.39 -1.74
C ALA A 80 2.49 -3.16 -2.88
N GLN A 81 3.15 -2.46 -3.80
CA GLN A 81 3.93 -3.06 -4.89
C GLN A 81 5.12 -3.88 -4.36
N LYS A 82 5.79 -3.41 -3.31
CA LYS A 82 6.84 -4.20 -2.64
C LYS A 82 6.30 -5.49 -2.04
N GLU A 83 5.18 -5.43 -1.33
CA GLU A 83 4.52 -6.64 -0.79
C GLU A 83 4.09 -7.59 -1.91
N LEU A 84 3.57 -7.08 -3.02
CA LEU A 84 3.21 -7.88 -4.19
C LEU A 84 4.43 -8.58 -4.80
N TYR A 85 5.53 -7.88 -4.96
CA TYR A 85 6.78 -8.46 -5.43
C TYR A 85 7.27 -9.60 -4.52
N ILE A 86 7.20 -9.41 -3.20
CA ILE A 86 7.56 -10.44 -2.20
C ILE A 86 6.60 -11.65 -2.29
N ALA A 87 5.29 -11.40 -2.43
CA ALA A 87 4.29 -12.45 -2.58
C ALA A 87 4.56 -13.32 -3.82
N GLN A 88 4.82 -12.68 -4.96
CA GLN A 88 5.17 -13.34 -6.21
C GLN A 88 6.48 -14.15 -6.10
N PHE A 89 7.47 -13.62 -5.39
CA PHE A 89 8.73 -14.32 -5.13
C PHE A 89 8.51 -15.62 -4.36
N TYR A 90 7.69 -15.59 -3.29
CA TYR A 90 7.33 -16.79 -2.55
C TYR A 90 6.53 -17.78 -3.40
N SER A 91 5.56 -17.29 -4.15
CA SER A 91 4.73 -18.13 -5.04
C SER A 91 5.59 -18.87 -6.09
N LYS A 92 6.51 -18.16 -6.74
CA LYS A 92 7.43 -18.76 -7.73
C LYS A 92 8.35 -19.83 -7.13
N ARG A 93 8.61 -19.80 -5.85
CA ARG A 93 9.42 -20.79 -5.12
C ARG A 93 8.61 -21.93 -4.50
N GLY A 94 7.30 -21.98 -4.74
CA GLY A 94 6.42 -23.00 -4.17
C GLY A 94 6.11 -22.81 -2.69
N MET A 95 6.47 -21.67 -2.11
CA MET A 95 6.20 -21.31 -0.71
C MET A 95 4.80 -20.70 -0.58
N TYR A 96 3.77 -21.51 -0.92
CA TYR A 96 2.42 -21.02 -1.13
C TYR A 96 1.77 -20.44 0.13
N ASP A 97 2.01 -21.01 1.31
CA ASP A 97 1.48 -20.47 2.59
C ASP A 97 2.04 -19.06 2.88
N SER A 98 3.32 -18.85 2.59
CA SER A 98 3.96 -17.54 2.75
C SER A 98 3.44 -16.54 1.71
N ALA A 99 3.27 -16.98 0.47
CA ALA A 99 2.71 -16.16 -0.60
C ALA A 99 1.27 -15.74 -0.28
N LEU A 100 0.42 -16.69 0.16
CA LEU A 100 -0.97 -16.44 0.54
C LEU A 100 -1.07 -15.35 1.61
N LYS A 101 -0.29 -15.48 2.69
CA LYS A 101 -0.24 -14.46 3.77
C LYS A 101 0.12 -13.07 3.27
N ARG A 102 1.04 -12.97 2.29
CA ARG A 102 1.44 -11.70 1.70
C ARG A 102 0.34 -11.11 0.82
N TYR A 103 -0.27 -11.90 -0.07
CA TYR A 103 -1.38 -11.45 -0.91
C TYR A 103 -2.57 -10.96 -0.07
N GLU A 104 -2.96 -11.70 0.96
CA GLU A 104 -4.01 -11.27 1.88
C GLU A 104 -3.64 -10.03 2.69
N GLY A 105 -2.35 -9.91 3.03
CA GLY A 105 -1.81 -8.71 3.66
C GLY A 105 -2.01 -7.47 2.78
N ILE A 106 -1.84 -7.59 1.46
CA ILE A 106 -2.09 -6.50 0.50
C ILE A 106 -3.58 -6.11 0.52
N LEU A 107 -4.48 -7.09 0.37
CA LEU A 107 -5.93 -6.86 0.37
C LEU A 107 -6.42 -6.18 1.64
N LYS A 108 -5.81 -6.48 2.78
CA LYS A 108 -6.16 -5.92 4.09
C LYS A 108 -5.58 -4.52 4.32
N LYS A 109 -4.30 -4.32 3.99
CA LYS A 109 -3.55 -3.10 4.35
C LYS A 109 -3.59 -2.02 3.27
N TYR A 110 -3.74 -2.41 2.02
CA TYR A 110 -3.59 -1.55 0.85
C TYR A 110 -4.76 -1.68 -0.14
N PRO A 111 -6.02 -1.66 0.32
CA PRO A 111 -7.17 -1.82 -0.57
C PRO A 111 -7.29 -0.66 -1.55
N SER A 112 -7.86 -0.95 -2.72
CA SER A 112 -8.21 0.05 -3.74
C SER A 112 -7.04 0.86 -4.31
N LEU A 113 -5.85 0.28 -4.33
CA LEU A 113 -4.68 0.88 -4.96
C LEU A 113 -4.40 0.34 -6.38
N GLY A 114 -5.35 -0.43 -6.92
CA GLY A 114 -5.25 -1.02 -8.26
C GLY A 114 -4.45 -2.33 -8.32
N LEU A 115 -4.17 -2.94 -7.17
CA LEU A 115 -3.48 -4.24 -7.05
C LEU A 115 -4.41 -5.35 -6.57
N ASP A 116 -5.68 -5.02 -6.27
CA ASP A 116 -6.63 -5.92 -5.62
C ASP A 116 -6.92 -7.17 -6.47
N ALA A 117 -7.13 -7.00 -7.78
CA ALA A 117 -7.39 -8.14 -8.68
C ALA A 117 -6.20 -9.11 -8.72
N GLU A 118 -4.98 -8.59 -8.86
CA GLU A 118 -3.76 -9.40 -8.87
C GLU A 118 -3.52 -10.07 -7.53
N ALA A 119 -3.76 -9.37 -6.42
CA ALA A 119 -3.64 -9.94 -5.08
C ALA A 119 -4.68 -11.04 -4.82
N LEU A 120 -5.93 -10.88 -5.28
CA LEU A 120 -6.97 -11.92 -5.20
C LEU A 120 -6.63 -13.15 -6.02
N PHE A 121 -6.14 -12.96 -7.25
CA PHE A 121 -5.69 -14.06 -8.10
C PHE A 121 -4.53 -14.82 -7.45
N GLY A 122 -3.52 -14.10 -6.96
CA GLY A 122 -2.35 -14.69 -6.30
C GLY A 122 -2.72 -15.42 -5.01
N ALA A 123 -3.64 -14.85 -4.20
CA ALA A 123 -4.16 -15.48 -2.99
C ALA A 123 -4.93 -16.77 -3.32
N ALA A 124 -5.82 -16.74 -4.32
CA ALA A 124 -6.57 -17.91 -4.76
C ALA A 124 -5.65 -19.03 -5.23
N SER A 125 -4.71 -18.73 -6.14
CA SER A 125 -3.74 -19.68 -6.64
C SER A 125 -2.88 -20.27 -5.53
N SER A 126 -2.41 -19.44 -4.61
CA SER A 126 -1.57 -19.88 -3.48
C SER A 126 -2.36 -20.78 -2.52
N ALA A 127 -3.59 -20.42 -2.18
CA ALA A 127 -4.45 -21.20 -1.29
C ALA A 127 -4.77 -22.58 -1.90
N ILE A 128 -5.13 -22.64 -3.18
CA ILE A 128 -5.41 -23.92 -3.88
C ILE A 128 -4.18 -24.81 -3.87
N ARG A 129 -3.01 -24.25 -4.16
CA ARG A 129 -1.75 -25.00 -4.23
C ARG A 129 -1.20 -25.42 -2.87
N SER A 130 -1.55 -24.73 -1.79
CA SER A 130 -1.23 -25.15 -0.41
C SER A 130 -2.24 -26.14 0.17
N GLY A 131 -3.34 -26.45 -0.56
CA GLY A 131 -4.38 -27.37 -0.12
C GLY A 131 -5.57 -26.72 0.59
N GLU A 132 -5.55 -25.40 0.79
CA GLU A 132 -6.64 -24.61 1.39
C GLU A 132 -7.74 -24.27 0.35
N ARG A 133 -8.35 -25.27 -0.24
CA ARG A 133 -9.27 -25.10 -1.39
C ARG A 133 -10.44 -24.17 -1.11
N ASP A 134 -11.07 -24.27 0.05
CA ASP A 134 -12.23 -23.43 0.40
C ASP A 134 -11.84 -21.94 0.45
N ARG A 135 -10.67 -21.65 0.99
CA ARG A 135 -10.11 -20.30 1.04
C ARG A 135 -9.78 -19.78 -0.36
N GLY A 136 -9.23 -20.64 -1.21
CA GLY A 136 -8.99 -20.34 -2.62
C GLY A 136 -10.27 -20.00 -3.37
N GLN A 137 -11.32 -20.79 -3.19
CA GLN A 137 -12.64 -20.54 -3.78
C GLN A 137 -13.27 -19.22 -3.30
N GLN A 138 -13.06 -18.85 -2.04
CA GLN A 138 -13.54 -17.57 -1.53
C GLN A 138 -12.82 -16.39 -2.22
N HIS A 139 -11.51 -16.47 -2.45
CA HIS A 139 -10.76 -15.45 -3.19
C HIS A 139 -11.19 -15.38 -4.66
N LEU A 140 -11.45 -16.52 -5.33
CA LEU A 140 -12.00 -16.56 -6.69
C LEU A 140 -13.37 -15.88 -6.76
N LYS A 141 -14.26 -16.20 -5.84
CA LYS A 141 -15.58 -15.57 -5.76
C LYS A 141 -15.46 -14.05 -5.63
N ASN A 142 -14.58 -13.56 -4.77
CA ASN A 142 -14.33 -12.13 -4.61
C ASN A 142 -13.76 -11.51 -5.91
N LEU A 143 -12.81 -12.18 -6.56
CA LEU A 143 -12.23 -11.74 -7.83
C LEU A 143 -13.30 -11.59 -8.92
N TYR A 144 -14.15 -12.60 -9.11
CA TYR A 144 -15.21 -12.56 -10.13
C TYR A 144 -16.32 -11.56 -9.84
N THR A 145 -16.60 -11.33 -8.54
CA THR A 145 -17.64 -10.38 -8.13
C THR A 145 -17.17 -8.92 -8.25
N LEU A 146 -15.96 -8.64 -7.80
CA LEU A 146 -15.44 -7.27 -7.72
C LEU A 146 -14.71 -6.82 -8.97
N PHE A 147 -14.07 -7.76 -9.69
CA PHE A 147 -13.20 -7.48 -10.82
C PHE A 147 -13.46 -8.38 -12.04
N PRO A 148 -14.73 -8.55 -12.50
CA PRO A 148 -15.11 -9.57 -13.50
C PRO A 148 -14.45 -9.40 -14.87
N ASN A 149 -14.05 -8.18 -15.21
CA ASN A 149 -13.53 -7.84 -16.54
C ASN A 149 -11.99 -7.73 -16.61
N THR A 150 -11.29 -8.14 -15.55
CA THR A 150 -9.82 -8.08 -15.50
C THR A 150 -9.16 -9.29 -16.16
N ASP A 151 -7.90 -9.15 -16.51
CA ASP A 151 -7.10 -10.27 -17.03
C ASP A 151 -6.93 -11.36 -15.98
N GLU A 152 -6.82 -11.00 -14.71
CA GLU A 152 -6.73 -11.92 -13.58
C GLU A 152 -7.98 -12.79 -13.47
N ALA A 153 -9.17 -12.22 -13.66
CA ALA A 153 -10.42 -13.00 -13.66
C ALA A 153 -10.48 -13.98 -14.84
N ARG A 154 -10.02 -13.57 -16.02
CA ARG A 154 -9.94 -14.45 -17.19
C ARG A 154 -8.94 -15.59 -16.97
N ARG A 155 -7.76 -15.26 -16.45
CA ARG A 155 -6.73 -16.25 -16.11
C ARG A 155 -7.21 -17.23 -15.05
N ALA A 156 -7.89 -16.77 -14.01
CA ALA A 156 -8.41 -17.61 -12.94
C ALA A 156 -9.35 -18.69 -13.47
N LYS A 157 -10.26 -18.37 -14.40
CA LYS A 157 -11.15 -19.33 -15.05
C LYS A 157 -10.42 -20.40 -15.86
N HIS A 158 -9.27 -20.06 -16.41
CA HIS A 158 -8.50 -20.98 -17.25
C HIS A 158 -7.50 -21.84 -16.45
N GLU A 159 -6.92 -21.29 -15.37
CA GLU A 159 -5.80 -21.90 -14.67
C GLU A 159 -6.20 -22.56 -13.33
N LEU A 160 -7.34 -22.17 -12.72
CA LEU A 160 -7.72 -22.53 -11.36
C LEU A 160 -9.08 -23.25 -11.25
N GLU A 161 -9.89 -23.29 -12.30
CA GLU A 161 -11.13 -24.07 -12.44
C GLU A 161 -10.90 -25.29 -13.34
#